data_4034d0a0eb6231dfccb2f0fd8443b2bf
#
_entry.id   4034d0a0eb6231dfccb2f0fd8443b2bf
#
_cell.length_a   1.000
_cell.length_b   1.000
_cell.length_c   1.000
_cell.angle_alpha   90.00
_cell.angle_beta   90.00
_cell.angle_gamma   90.00
#
_symmetry.space_group_name_H-M   'P 1'
#
loop_
_entity.id
_entity.type
_entity.pdbx_description
1 polymer ?
#
loop_
_entity_poly.entity_id
_entity_poly.type
_entity_poly.pdbx_seq_one_letter_code
_entity_poly.pdbx_strand_id
1 'polypeptide(L)' 'MVEDNVRIGTLIDYWMKHNEEHAETYMKWAAKAASAGNEKLSRILVRLYLESKRLNRLFEAAKKAHC' A
#
# COMPACT_ATOMS: atom_id res chain seq x y z
N MET A 1 22.77 -0.49 15.64
CA MET A 1 23.86 0.18 14.97
C MET A 1 23.35 1.34 14.12
N VAL A 2 24.14 2.41 14.01
CA VAL A 2 23.72 3.64 13.31
C VAL A 2 23.37 3.37 11.84
N GLU A 3 24.20 2.56 11.15
CA GLU A 3 23.96 2.26 9.75
C GLU A 3 22.64 1.54 9.51
N ASP A 4 22.34 0.57 10.34
CA ASP A 4 21.09 -0.18 10.22
C ASP A 4 19.89 0.70 10.51
N ASN A 5 20.02 1.60 11.47
CA ASN A 5 18.96 2.53 11.81
C ASN A 5 18.65 3.48 10.65
N VAL A 6 19.68 4.01 10.00
CA VAL A 6 19.52 4.86 8.83
C VAL A 6 18.89 4.07 7.68
N ARG A 7 19.37 2.85 7.46
CA ARG A 7 18.87 1.97 6.41
C ARG A 7 17.40 1.64 6.59
N ILE A 8 16.97 1.36 7.82
CA ILE A 8 15.57 1.07 8.14
C ILE A 8 14.68 2.26 7.76
N GLY A 9 15.10 3.49 8.08
CA GLY A 9 14.34 4.69 7.72
C GLY A 9 14.13 4.81 6.22
N THR A 10 15.19 4.58 5.44
CA THR A 10 15.11 4.61 3.98
C THR A 10 14.19 3.51 3.45
N LEU A 11 14.26 2.31 4.03
CA LEU A 11 13.41 1.19 3.62
C LEU A 11 11.94 1.47 3.91
N ILE A 12 11.64 2.07 5.06
CA ILE A 12 10.25 2.41 5.41
C ILE A 12 9.67 3.37 4.37
N ASP A 13 10.41 4.40 4.00
CA ASP A 13 9.97 5.34 2.97
C ASP A 13 9.74 4.65 1.63
N TYR A 14 10.63 3.76 1.24
CA TYR A 14 10.50 2.99 0.01
C TYR A 14 9.24 2.10 0.06
N TRP A 15 9.05 1.38 1.15
CA TRP A 15 7.91 0.48 1.31
C TRP A 15 6.58 1.24 1.28
N MET A 16 6.51 2.41 1.93
CA MET A 16 5.32 3.26 1.89
C MET A 16 4.96 3.65 0.47
N LYS A 17 5.93 4.17 -0.25
CA LYS A 17 5.74 4.61 -1.64
C LYS A 17 5.30 3.46 -2.53
N HIS A 18 5.97 2.31 -2.39
CA HIS A 18 5.67 1.11 -3.15
C HIS A 18 4.25 0.62 -2.86
N ASN A 19 3.85 0.64 -1.60
CA ASN A 19 2.50 0.27 -1.18
C ASN A 19 1.44 1.21 -1.78
N GLU A 20 1.71 2.51 -1.81
CA GLU A 20 0.81 3.50 -2.41
C GLU A 20 0.62 3.25 -3.90
N GLU A 21 1.69 2.93 -4.61
CA GLU A 21 1.64 2.61 -6.04
C GLU A 21 0.77 1.37 -6.30
N HIS A 22 0.93 0.34 -5.49
CA HIS A 22 0.10 -0.86 -5.58
C HIS A 22 -1.37 -0.58 -5.29
N ALA A 23 -1.64 0.27 -4.29
CA ALA A 23 -3.02 0.64 -3.95
C ALA A 23 -3.73 1.30 -5.15
N GLU A 24 -3.05 2.23 -5.81
CA GLU A 24 -3.59 2.88 -7.01
C GLU A 24 -3.86 1.88 -8.13
N THR A 25 -2.96 0.92 -8.29
CA THR A 25 -3.10 -0.14 -9.29
C THR A 25 -4.34 -1.00 -9.01
N TYR A 26 -4.57 -1.35 -7.75
CA TYR A 26 -5.74 -2.14 -7.37
C TYR A 26 -7.04 -1.42 -7.73
N MET A 27 -7.13 -0.11 -7.46
CA MET A 27 -8.33 0.66 -7.79
C MET A 27 -8.54 0.75 -9.30
N LYS A 28 -7.48 0.95 -10.05
CA LYS A 28 -7.53 0.98 -11.51
C LYS A 28 -8.11 -0.31 -12.07
N TRP A 29 -7.61 -1.44 -11.59
CA TRP A 29 -8.06 -2.74 -12.08
C TRP A 29 -9.43 -3.13 -11.53
N ALA A 30 -9.81 -2.62 -10.35
CA ALA A 30 -11.16 -2.79 -9.84
C ALA A 30 -12.18 -2.18 -10.80
N ALA A 31 -11.91 -0.96 -11.28
CA ALA A 31 -12.79 -0.30 -12.25
C ALA A 31 -12.87 -1.08 -13.56
N LYS A 32 -11.74 -1.60 -14.03
CA LYS A 32 -11.69 -2.41 -15.26
C LYS A 32 -12.45 -3.72 -15.10
N ALA A 33 -12.33 -4.36 -13.95
CA ALA A 33 -13.05 -5.60 -13.67
C ALA A 33 -14.56 -5.36 -13.66
N ALA A 34 -15.01 -4.25 -13.06
CA ALA A 34 -16.41 -3.89 -13.04
C ALA A 34 -16.93 -3.65 -14.46
N SER A 35 -16.16 -2.93 -15.29
CA SER A 35 -16.52 -2.68 -16.68
C SER A 35 -16.59 -3.96 -17.51
N ALA A 36 -15.79 -4.95 -17.15
CA ALA A 36 -15.81 -6.27 -17.82
C ALA A 36 -16.92 -7.18 -17.30
N GLY A 37 -17.75 -6.72 -16.38
CA GLY A 37 -18.85 -7.48 -15.81
C GLY A 37 -18.45 -8.43 -14.68
N ASN A 38 -17.21 -8.34 -14.21
CA ASN A 38 -16.74 -9.19 -13.11
C ASN A 38 -16.80 -8.45 -11.79
N GLU A 39 -18.02 -8.28 -11.25
CA GLU A 39 -18.25 -7.55 -10.02
C GLU A 39 -17.58 -8.17 -8.80
N LYS A 40 -17.55 -9.50 -8.75
CA LYS A 40 -16.92 -10.19 -7.64
C LYS A 40 -15.43 -9.87 -7.54
N LEU A 41 -14.73 -9.92 -8.68
CA LEU A 41 -13.32 -9.56 -8.73
C LEU A 41 -13.11 -8.09 -8.39
N SER A 42 -13.99 -7.23 -8.91
CA SER A 42 -13.92 -5.80 -8.63
C SER A 42 -13.98 -5.52 -7.13
N ARG A 43 -14.90 -6.17 -6.41
CA ARG A 43 -15.03 -6.01 -4.96
C ARG A 43 -13.78 -6.48 -4.21
N ILE A 44 -13.18 -7.56 -4.65
CA ILE A 44 -11.96 -8.08 -4.04
C ILE A 44 -10.81 -7.08 -4.24
N LEU A 45 -10.71 -6.50 -5.43
CA LEU A 45 -9.68 -5.51 -5.73
C LEU A 45 -9.88 -4.22 -4.92
N VAL A 46 -11.12 -3.79 -4.72
CA VAL A 46 -11.43 -2.66 -3.84
C VAL A 46 -10.98 -2.98 -2.41
N ARG A 47 -11.20 -4.20 -1.95
CA ARG A 47 -10.76 -4.64 -0.63
C ARG A 47 -9.23 -4.58 -0.51
N LEU A 48 -8.52 -5.02 -1.55
CA LEU A 48 -7.06 -4.91 -1.59
C LEU A 48 -6.62 -3.46 -1.44
N TYR A 49 -7.30 -2.56 -2.14
CA TYR A 49 -7.03 -1.12 -2.03
C TYR A 49 -7.22 -0.64 -0.59
N LEU A 50 -8.34 -0.98 0.03
CA LEU A 50 -8.64 -0.55 1.40
C LEU A 50 -7.62 -1.11 2.41
N GLU A 51 -7.25 -2.37 2.26
CA GLU A 51 -6.23 -2.98 3.13
C GLU A 51 -4.86 -2.32 2.92
N SER A 52 -4.53 -1.94 1.68
CA SER A 52 -3.28 -1.22 1.40
C SER A 52 -3.27 0.16 2.06
N LYS A 53 -4.42 0.83 2.10
CA LYS A 53 -4.54 2.12 2.80
C LYS A 53 -4.33 1.95 4.30
N ARG A 54 -4.87 0.89 4.88
CA ARG A 54 -4.65 0.55 6.29
C ARG A 54 -3.18 0.28 6.56
N LEU A 55 -2.57 -0.52 5.70
CA LEU A 55 -1.17 -0.87 5.82
C LEU A 55 -0.29 0.39 5.79
N ASN A 56 -0.66 1.36 4.99
CA ASN A 56 0.08 2.61 4.89
C ASN A 56 0.13 3.37 6.23
N ARG A 57 -0.93 3.27 7.01
CA ARG A 57 -0.96 3.88 8.36
C ARG A 57 0.05 3.23 9.28
N LEU A 58 0.26 1.93 9.13
CA LEU A 58 1.28 1.22 9.90
C LEU A 58 2.69 1.64 9.49
N PHE A 59 2.91 1.89 8.20
CA PHE A 59 4.19 2.43 7.73
C PHE A 59 4.44 3.82 8.31
N GLU A 60 3.41 4.67 8.37
CA GLU A 60 3.53 5.99 8.97
C GLU A 60 3.88 5.89 10.46
N ALA A 61 3.23 4.96 11.17
CA ALA A 61 3.54 4.70 12.58
C ALA A 61 4.98 4.21 12.75
N ALA A 62 5.42 3.32 11.86
CA ALA A 62 6.79 2.82 11.88
C ALA A 62 7.78 3.95 11.65
N LYS A 63 7.48 4.87 10.76
CA LYS A 63 8.32 6.02 10.48
C LYS A 63 8.45 6.92 11.72
N LYS A 64 7.34 7.16 12.40
CA LYS A 64 7.36 7.96 13.65
C LYS A 64 8.14 7.26 14.76
N ALA A 65 7.98 5.95 14.87
CA ALA A 65 8.69 5.16 15.88
C ALA A 65 10.20 5.09 15.58
N HIS A 66 10.59 5.23 14.33
CA HIS A 66 11.98 5.22 13.91
C HIS A 66 12.72 6.48 14.36
N CYS A 67 12.06 7.61 14.39
CA CYS A 67 12.66 8.85 14.88
C CYS A 67 12.76 8.83 16.40
#